data_a739e66ef5192eaf4683eb0bb6f23b54
#
_entry.id   a739e66ef5192eaf4683eb0bb6f23b54
#
_cell.length_a   1.000
_cell.length_b   1.000
_cell.length_c   1.000
_cell.angle_alpha   90.00
_cell.angle_beta   90.00
_cell.angle_gamma   90.00
#
_symmetry.space_group_name_H-M   'P 1'
#
loop_
_entity.id
_entity.type
_entity.pdbx_description
1 polymer ?
#
loop_
_entity_poly.entity_id
_entity_poly.type
_entity_poly.pdbx_seq_one_letter_code
_entity_poly.pdbx_strand_id
1 'polypeptide(L)'
;MSLIDSTYFLTGGVAIPNLSGVGSVPTAVAENLNWYISTYEPKYLTLVLGETLYNAFIAGLAENPIASRWAALRDKLINGTAKTSMITGYVYFFEECARLSFNTGIGQVKPKAQNSEVVVNTYPVRVAYNLSMDEGDALRYWINDNIA
;
A
#
# COMPACT_ATOMS: atom_id res chain seq x y z
N MET A 1 -4.23 -5.65 12.83
CA MET A 1 -4.28 -6.67 11.76
C MET A 1 -4.11 -5.93 10.44
N SER A 2 -3.16 -6.34 9.59
CA SER A 2 -2.96 -5.74 8.25
C SER A 2 -3.64 -6.63 7.21
N LEU A 3 -4.21 -6.01 6.16
CA LEU A 3 -4.85 -6.71 5.05
C LEU A 3 -3.84 -7.13 3.98
N ILE A 4 -2.76 -6.36 3.83
CA ILE A 4 -1.69 -6.61 2.87
C ILE A 4 -0.36 -6.84 3.58
N ASP A 5 0.58 -7.45 2.88
CA ASP A 5 1.95 -7.70 3.33
C ASP A 5 2.94 -7.39 2.20
N SER A 6 4.22 -7.60 2.45
CA SER A 6 5.29 -7.34 1.47
C SER A 6 5.15 -8.14 0.17
N THR A 7 4.41 -9.27 0.16
CA THR A 7 4.23 -10.07 -1.05
C THR A 7 3.39 -9.38 -2.13
N TYR A 8 2.61 -8.37 -1.76
CA TYR A 8 1.84 -7.53 -2.69
C TYR A 8 2.70 -6.56 -3.51
N PHE A 9 3.99 -6.43 -3.17
CA PHE A 9 4.94 -5.50 -3.80
C PHE A 9 6.08 -6.20 -4.55
N LEU A 10 5.90 -7.49 -4.88
CA LEU A 10 6.91 -8.27 -5.61
C LEU A 10 6.81 -8.11 -7.12
N THR A 11 5.65 -7.78 -7.65
CA THR A 11 5.37 -7.75 -9.09
C THR A 11 4.48 -6.58 -9.48
N GLY A 12 4.41 -6.29 -10.78
CA GLY A 12 3.52 -5.27 -11.32
C GLY A 12 4.03 -3.83 -11.17
N GLY A 13 3.12 -2.88 -11.29
CA GLY A 13 3.42 -1.44 -11.27
C GLY A 13 3.81 -0.89 -9.89
N VAL A 14 3.74 -1.70 -8.85
CA VAL A 14 4.11 -1.37 -7.47
C VAL A 14 5.29 -2.23 -6.95
N ALA A 15 6.03 -2.86 -7.85
CA ALA A 15 7.15 -3.74 -7.48
C ALA A 15 8.30 -2.94 -6.86
N ILE A 16 8.75 -3.40 -5.69
CA ILE A 16 9.87 -2.81 -4.95
C ILE A 16 11.12 -3.67 -5.16
N PRO A 17 12.22 -3.08 -5.69
CA PRO A 17 13.47 -3.80 -5.91
C PRO A 17 14.05 -4.38 -4.62
N ASN A 18 14.74 -5.51 -4.72
CA ASN A 18 15.43 -6.21 -3.63
C ASN A 18 14.54 -6.72 -2.50
N LEU A 19 13.22 -6.76 -2.67
CA LEU A 19 12.30 -7.22 -1.64
C LEU A 19 12.35 -8.73 -1.42
N SER A 20 12.61 -9.50 -2.48
CA SER A 20 12.62 -10.98 -2.47
C SER A 20 14.02 -11.61 -2.43
N GLY A 21 15.07 -10.80 -2.27
CA GLY A 21 16.45 -11.30 -2.23
C GLY A 21 16.81 -11.99 -0.91
N VAL A 22 18.05 -12.50 -0.84
CA VAL A 22 18.62 -13.15 0.35
C VAL A 22 19.70 -12.24 0.97
N GLY A 23 19.71 -12.14 2.29
CA GLY A 23 20.70 -11.38 3.03
C GLY A 23 20.12 -10.20 3.82
N SER A 24 20.97 -9.32 4.33
CA SER A 24 20.56 -8.20 5.20
C SER A 24 19.84 -7.06 4.46
N VAL A 25 20.19 -6.79 3.21
CA VAL A 25 19.59 -5.69 2.43
C VAL A 25 18.10 -5.98 2.12
N PRO A 26 17.73 -7.16 1.61
CA PRO A 26 16.33 -7.51 1.43
C PRO A 26 15.53 -7.49 2.74
N THR A 27 16.09 -7.91 3.85
CA THR A 27 15.44 -7.85 5.17
C THR A 27 15.15 -6.41 5.57
N ALA A 28 16.11 -5.50 5.44
CA ALA A 28 15.94 -4.08 5.75
C ALA A 28 14.89 -3.42 4.83
N VAL A 29 14.85 -3.78 3.55
CA VAL A 29 13.83 -3.29 2.61
C VAL A 29 12.44 -3.76 3.04
N ALA A 30 12.29 -5.05 3.39
CA ALA A 30 11.01 -5.61 3.84
C ALA A 30 10.54 -4.98 5.17
N GLU A 31 11.44 -4.77 6.13
CA GLU A 31 11.13 -4.12 7.41
C GLU A 31 10.67 -2.67 7.19
N ASN A 32 11.36 -1.93 6.33
CA ASN A 32 10.98 -0.57 5.98
C ASN A 32 9.60 -0.55 5.31
N LEU A 33 9.36 -1.42 4.35
CA LEU A 33 8.06 -1.54 3.68
C LEU A 33 6.95 -1.91 4.67
N ASN A 34 7.19 -2.82 5.60
CA ASN A 34 6.22 -3.19 6.63
C ASN A 34 5.84 -2.00 7.52
N TRP A 35 6.80 -1.11 7.80
CA TRP A 35 6.49 0.14 8.48
C TRP A 35 5.56 1.04 7.65
N TYR A 36 5.80 1.17 6.33
CA TYR A 36 4.91 1.92 5.44
C TYR A 36 3.53 1.30 5.35
N ILE A 37 3.43 -0.02 5.23
CA ILE A 37 2.15 -0.74 5.23
C ILE A 37 1.39 -0.44 6.52
N SER A 38 1.99 -0.66 7.68
CA SER A 38 1.34 -0.46 8.98
C SER A 38 0.92 0.99 9.23
N THR A 39 1.62 1.95 8.62
CA THR A 39 1.33 3.38 8.76
C THR A 39 0.28 3.88 7.78
N TYR A 40 0.34 3.45 6.52
CA TYR A 40 -0.45 4.03 5.44
C TYR A 40 -1.68 3.21 5.04
N GLU A 41 -1.71 1.91 5.29
CA GLU A 41 -2.91 1.10 5.09
C GLU A 41 -4.11 1.61 5.93
N PRO A 42 -3.98 1.85 7.24
CA PRO A 42 -5.08 2.42 8.03
C PRO A 42 -5.51 3.80 7.54
N LYS A 43 -4.56 4.63 7.12
CA LYS A 43 -4.86 5.97 6.58
C LYS A 43 -5.67 5.89 5.29
N TYR A 44 -5.27 5.02 4.36
CA TYR A 44 -6.01 4.80 3.12
C TYR A 44 -7.42 4.27 3.39
N LEU A 45 -7.53 3.24 4.24
CA LEU A 45 -8.83 2.67 4.59
C LEU A 45 -9.75 3.69 5.26
N THR A 46 -9.21 4.51 6.18
CA THR A 46 -9.98 5.59 6.80
C THR A 46 -10.39 6.66 5.76
N LEU A 47 -9.51 6.98 4.82
CA LEU A 47 -9.82 7.92 3.75
C LEU A 47 -10.97 7.44 2.86
N VAL A 48 -10.98 6.15 2.50
CA VAL A 48 -11.94 5.56 1.56
C VAL A 48 -13.26 5.19 2.26
N LEU A 49 -13.20 4.56 3.43
CA LEU A 49 -14.37 4.07 4.15
C LEU A 49 -14.99 5.11 5.09
N GLY A 50 -14.21 6.09 5.53
CA GLY A 50 -14.53 6.92 6.67
C GLY A 50 -14.25 6.20 8.00
N GLU A 51 -14.05 6.98 9.06
CA GLU A 51 -13.61 6.46 10.36
C GLU A 51 -14.61 5.45 10.97
N THR A 52 -15.90 5.74 10.90
CA THR A 52 -16.95 4.90 11.49
C THR A 52 -17.00 3.52 10.82
N LEU A 53 -17.02 3.47 9.49
CA LEU A 53 -17.08 2.20 8.74
C LEU A 53 -15.76 1.44 8.85
N TYR A 54 -14.62 2.14 8.83
CA TYR A 54 -13.31 1.53 9.05
C TYR A 54 -13.24 0.81 10.41
N ASN A 55 -13.64 1.47 11.50
CA ASN A 55 -13.65 0.85 12.82
C ASN A 55 -14.60 -0.35 12.91
N ALA A 56 -15.80 -0.26 12.32
CA ALA A 56 -16.74 -1.36 12.25
C ALA A 56 -16.19 -2.54 11.41
N PHE A 57 -15.51 -2.25 10.30
CA PHE A 57 -14.87 -3.26 9.45
C PHE A 57 -13.77 -4.02 10.19
N ILE A 58 -12.84 -3.31 10.84
CA ILE A 58 -11.75 -3.94 11.60
C ILE A 58 -12.31 -4.80 12.75
N ALA A 59 -13.33 -4.31 13.46
CA ALA A 59 -14.01 -5.08 14.50
C ALA A 59 -14.68 -6.34 13.92
N GLY A 60 -15.38 -6.20 12.80
CA GLY A 60 -16.06 -7.30 12.11
C GLY A 60 -15.13 -8.36 11.55
N LEU A 61 -13.91 -7.99 11.13
CA LEU A 61 -12.89 -8.95 10.73
C LEU A 61 -12.30 -9.77 11.89
N ALA A 62 -12.42 -9.28 13.12
CA ALA A 62 -11.99 -10.00 14.31
C ALA A 62 -13.05 -11.02 14.83
N GLU A 63 -14.28 -10.97 14.30
CA GLU A 63 -15.35 -11.91 14.65
C GLU A 63 -15.09 -13.31 14.07
N ASN A 64 -15.58 -14.34 14.76
CA ASN A 64 -15.50 -15.72 14.26
C ASN A 64 -16.86 -16.43 14.46
N PRO A 65 -17.59 -16.76 13.39
CA PRO A 65 -17.25 -16.53 11.97
C PRO A 65 -17.35 -15.05 11.55
N ILE A 66 -16.55 -14.65 10.56
CA ILE A 66 -16.63 -13.32 9.95
C ILE A 66 -17.98 -13.17 9.24
N ALA A 67 -18.71 -12.09 9.52
CA ALA A 67 -19.97 -11.82 8.83
C ALA A 67 -19.76 -11.61 7.32
N SER A 68 -20.69 -12.10 6.51
CA SER A 68 -20.59 -12.13 5.04
C SER A 68 -20.28 -10.75 4.43
N ARG A 69 -20.89 -9.68 4.95
CA ARG A 69 -20.65 -8.31 4.51
C ARG A 69 -19.18 -7.87 4.68
N TRP A 70 -18.55 -8.25 5.79
CA TRP A 70 -17.15 -7.91 6.05
C TRP A 70 -16.19 -8.75 5.20
N ALA A 71 -16.52 -10.02 5.00
CA ALA A 71 -15.79 -10.87 4.05
C ALA A 71 -15.89 -10.31 2.62
N ALA A 72 -17.06 -9.89 2.16
CA ALA A 72 -17.26 -9.30 0.84
C ALA A 72 -16.46 -7.99 0.68
N LEU A 73 -16.47 -7.12 1.70
CA LEU A 73 -15.69 -5.88 1.69
C LEU A 73 -14.18 -6.16 1.64
N ARG A 74 -13.69 -7.11 2.44
CA ARG A 74 -12.29 -7.54 2.40
C ARG A 74 -11.91 -8.05 1.01
N ASP A 75 -12.71 -8.94 0.42
CA ASP A 75 -12.43 -9.54 -0.89
C ASP A 75 -12.54 -8.52 -2.04
N LYS A 76 -13.23 -7.40 -1.82
CA LYS A 76 -13.24 -6.26 -2.72
C LYS A 76 -11.99 -5.40 -2.61
N LEU A 77 -11.44 -5.25 -1.39
CA LEU A 77 -10.23 -4.47 -1.11
C LEU A 77 -8.95 -5.17 -1.57
N ILE A 78 -8.91 -6.50 -1.45
CA ILE A 78 -7.70 -7.31 -1.72
C ILE A 78 -8.02 -8.55 -2.53
N ASN A 79 -7.09 -8.96 -3.38
CA ASN A 79 -7.05 -10.29 -3.98
C ASN A 79 -5.85 -11.07 -3.43
N GLY A 80 -6.09 -11.90 -2.42
CA GLY A 80 -5.04 -12.66 -1.75
C GLY A 80 -4.34 -13.68 -2.64
N THR A 81 -5.02 -14.20 -3.68
CA THR A 81 -4.44 -15.15 -4.63
C THR A 81 -3.55 -14.45 -5.66
N ALA A 82 -4.05 -13.38 -6.28
CA ALA A 82 -3.29 -12.62 -7.27
C ALA A 82 -2.29 -11.64 -6.64
N LYS A 83 -2.34 -11.44 -5.31
CA LYS A 83 -1.51 -10.47 -4.59
C LYS A 83 -1.66 -9.06 -5.15
N THR A 84 -2.89 -8.66 -5.40
CA THR A 84 -3.25 -7.30 -5.84
C THR A 84 -4.20 -6.64 -4.84
N SER A 85 -4.10 -5.33 -4.69
CA SER A 85 -4.94 -4.55 -3.79
C SER A 85 -4.96 -3.09 -4.20
N MET A 86 -6.10 -2.43 -4.03
CA MET A 86 -6.18 -0.98 -4.21
C MET A 86 -5.38 -0.18 -3.17
N ILE A 87 -4.99 -0.80 -2.05
CA ILE A 87 -4.18 -0.18 -1.00
C ILE A 87 -2.72 -0.01 -1.44
N THR A 88 -2.21 -0.93 -2.28
CA THR A 88 -0.79 -1.01 -2.62
C THR A 88 -0.24 0.25 -3.30
N GLY A 89 -0.99 0.84 -4.22
CA GLY A 89 -0.56 2.06 -4.91
C GLY A 89 -0.41 3.26 -3.98
N TYR A 90 -1.26 3.36 -2.96
CA TYR A 90 -1.17 4.41 -1.94
C TYR A 90 0.07 4.21 -1.05
N VAL A 91 0.31 3.01 -0.56
CA VAL A 91 1.50 2.68 0.24
C VAL A 91 2.79 2.89 -0.57
N TYR A 92 2.81 2.38 -1.81
CA TYR A 92 3.93 2.50 -2.73
C TYR A 92 4.31 3.96 -3.00
N PHE A 93 3.32 4.84 -3.16
CA PHE A 93 3.57 6.26 -3.37
C PHE A 93 4.41 6.87 -2.24
N PHE A 94 4.05 6.63 -0.97
CA PHE A 94 4.77 7.20 0.16
C PHE A 94 6.14 6.56 0.37
N GLU A 95 6.27 5.26 0.15
CA GLU A 95 7.54 4.54 0.23
C GLU A 95 8.52 5.05 -0.83
N GLU A 96 8.10 5.15 -2.09
CA GLU A 96 8.93 5.62 -3.18
C GLU A 96 9.30 7.11 -3.04
N CYS A 97 8.37 7.96 -2.60
CA CYS A 97 8.69 9.37 -2.33
C CYS A 97 9.79 9.52 -1.27
N ALA A 98 9.78 8.70 -0.23
CA ALA A 98 10.83 8.71 0.78
C ALA A 98 12.15 8.13 0.26
N ARG A 99 12.08 7.10 -0.59
CA ARG A 99 13.26 6.47 -1.19
C ARG A 99 13.99 7.35 -2.21
N LEU A 100 13.27 8.26 -2.84
CA LEU A 100 13.83 9.22 -3.82
C LEU A 100 14.67 10.33 -3.17
N SER A 101 14.66 10.46 -1.85
CA SER A 101 15.44 11.47 -1.11
C SER A 101 15.94 10.93 0.22
N PHE A 102 17.14 11.34 0.62
CA PHE A 102 17.71 11.05 1.94
C PHE A 102 17.85 12.32 2.75
N ASN A 103 17.57 12.23 4.04
CA ASN A 103 17.95 13.25 5.00
C ASN A 103 19.39 13.01 5.45
N THR A 104 20.23 13.99 5.26
CA THR A 104 21.62 14.01 5.76
C THR A 104 21.81 15.16 6.73
N GLY A 105 22.94 15.18 7.43
CA GLY A 105 23.29 16.29 8.33
C GLY A 105 23.41 17.66 7.64
N ILE A 106 23.44 17.70 6.30
CA ILE A 106 23.50 18.92 5.49
C ILE A 106 22.20 19.17 4.69
N GLY A 107 21.14 18.37 4.92
CA GLY A 107 19.84 18.49 4.26
C GLY A 107 19.41 17.25 3.47
N GLN A 108 18.36 17.40 2.68
CA GLN A 108 17.91 16.33 1.79
C GLN A 108 18.82 16.22 0.56
N VAL A 109 19.27 15.00 0.27
CA VAL A 109 20.07 14.69 -0.91
C VAL A 109 19.41 13.59 -1.74
N LYS A 110 19.61 13.65 -3.06
CA LYS A 110 19.24 12.54 -3.97
C LYS A 110 20.43 11.60 -4.10
N PRO A 111 20.20 10.28 -4.09
CA PRO A 111 21.28 9.33 -4.35
C PRO A 111 21.84 9.56 -5.77
N LYS A 112 23.14 9.65 -5.90
CA LYS A 112 23.85 9.74 -7.18
C LYS A 112 24.90 8.64 -7.23
N ALA A 113 24.66 7.63 -8.05
CA ALA A 113 25.67 6.61 -8.29
C ALA A 113 26.74 7.15 -9.28
N GLN A 114 28.00 6.78 -9.02
CA GLN A 114 29.09 7.07 -9.94
C GLN A 114 28.81 6.35 -11.28
N ASN A 115 28.78 7.04 -12.38
CA ASN A 115 28.47 6.53 -13.72
C ASN A 115 27.00 6.20 -14.02
N SER A 116 26.05 6.65 -13.21
CA SER A 116 24.62 6.58 -13.56
C SER A 116 23.96 7.92 -13.39
N GLU A 117 23.09 8.27 -14.36
CA GLU A 117 22.23 9.44 -14.25
C GLU A 117 20.98 9.04 -13.47
N VAL A 118 20.68 9.75 -12.38
CA VAL A 118 19.46 9.52 -11.61
C VAL A 118 18.29 10.13 -12.38
N VAL A 119 17.59 9.31 -13.13
CA VAL A 119 16.30 9.70 -13.72
C VAL A 119 15.23 9.58 -12.65
N VAL A 120 14.78 10.71 -12.12
CA VAL A 120 13.64 10.76 -11.21
C VAL A 120 12.37 10.64 -12.05
N ASN A 121 11.98 9.41 -12.36
CA ASN A 121 10.71 9.15 -13.02
C ASN A 121 9.59 9.00 -11.98
N THR A 122 8.90 10.10 -11.68
CA THR A 122 7.76 10.10 -10.76
C THR A 122 6.46 9.62 -11.41
N TYR A 123 6.44 9.38 -12.72
CA TYR A 123 5.24 9.02 -13.46
C TYR A 123 4.61 7.69 -12.98
N PRO A 124 5.36 6.57 -12.86
CA PRO A 124 4.78 5.32 -12.37
C PRO A 124 4.21 5.44 -10.95
N VAL A 125 4.88 6.19 -10.09
CA VAL A 125 4.47 6.43 -8.70
C VAL A 125 3.15 7.20 -8.64
N ARG A 126 3.01 8.23 -9.49
CA ARG A 126 1.76 9.01 -9.61
C ARG A 126 0.62 8.18 -10.20
N VAL A 127 0.91 7.35 -11.20
CA VAL A 127 -0.09 6.44 -11.79
C VAL A 127 -0.61 5.45 -10.74
N ALA A 128 0.27 4.83 -9.95
CA ALA A 128 -0.12 3.92 -8.90
C ALA A 128 -0.98 4.59 -7.83
N TYR A 129 -0.64 5.82 -7.42
CA TYR A 129 -1.43 6.60 -6.48
C TYR A 129 -2.82 6.93 -7.04
N ASN A 130 -2.87 7.47 -8.26
CA ASN A 130 -4.14 7.84 -8.89
C ASN A 130 -5.05 6.63 -9.07
N LEU A 131 -4.50 5.48 -9.49
CA LEU A 131 -5.27 4.24 -9.61
C LEU A 131 -5.88 3.82 -8.27
N SER A 132 -5.11 3.88 -7.18
CA SER A 132 -5.64 3.60 -5.83
C SER A 132 -6.77 4.55 -5.44
N MET A 133 -6.69 5.83 -5.80
CA MET A 133 -7.75 6.80 -5.50
C MET A 133 -9.00 6.54 -6.34
N ASP A 134 -8.86 6.26 -7.64
CA ASP A 134 -9.96 5.94 -8.54
C ASP A 134 -10.68 4.65 -8.10
N GLU A 135 -9.91 3.62 -7.71
CA GLU A 135 -10.46 2.37 -7.15
C GLU A 135 -11.17 2.61 -5.81
N GLY A 136 -10.64 3.50 -4.96
CA GLY A 136 -11.26 3.92 -3.72
C GLY A 136 -12.60 4.62 -3.94
N ASP A 137 -12.69 5.49 -4.93
CA ASP A 137 -13.96 6.14 -5.30
C ASP A 137 -14.97 5.14 -5.86
N ALA A 138 -14.54 4.21 -6.72
CA ALA A 138 -15.39 3.12 -7.20
C ALA A 138 -15.89 2.21 -6.05
N LEU A 139 -15.04 1.97 -5.04
CA LEU A 139 -15.43 1.21 -3.85
C LEU A 139 -16.52 1.91 -3.05
N ARG A 140 -16.51 3.24 -2.93
CA ARG A 140 -17.55 3.99 -2.22
C ARG A 140 -18.92 3.79 -2.85
N TYR A 141 -19.04 3.77 -4.18
CA TYR A 141 -20.30 3.44 -4.87
C TYR A 141 -20.72 2.01 -4.57
N TRP A 142 -19.78 1.06 -4.66
CA TRP A 142 -20.08 -0.34 -4.37
C TRP A 142 -20.57 -0.56 -2.92
N ILE A 143 -19.98 0.14 -1.94
CA ILE A 143 -20.37 0.05 -0.53
C ILE A 143 -21.83 0.45 -0.33
N ASN A 144 -22.28 1.53 -0.96
CA ASN A 144 -23.65 2.00 -0.86
C ASN A 144 -24.67 0.94 -1.32
N ASP A 145 -24.29 0.11 -2.29
CA ASP A 145 -25.16 -0.91 -2.85
C ASP A 145 -25.09 -2.26 -2.10
N ASN A 146 -24.00 -2.53 -1.35
CA ASN A 146 -23.70 -3.88 -0.85
C ASN A 146 -23.48 -4.00 0.66
N ILE A 147 -23.26 -2.89 1.38
CA ILE A 147 -22.87 -2.91 2.81
C ILE A 147 -23.93 -2.25 3.71
N ALA A 148 -24.97 -1.69 3.13
CA ALA A 148 -26.06 -1.05 3.88
C ALA A 148 -26.71 -1.97 4.93
#